data_b269ee32b5647c82b288f488bfdc320a
#
_entry.id   b269ee32b5647c82b288f488bfdc320a
#
_cell.length_a   1.000
_cell.length_b   1.000
_cell.length_c   1.000
_cell.angle_alpha   90.00
_cell.angle_beta   90.00
_cell.angle_gamma   90.00
#
_symmetry.space_group_name_H-M   'P 1'
#
loop_
_entity.id
_entity.type
_entity.pdbx_description
1 polymer ?
#
loop_
_entity_poly.entity_id
_entity_poly.type
_entity_poly.pdbx_seq_one_letter_code
_entity_poly.pdbx_strand_id
1 'polypeptide(L)'
;MFGEESAIPTGYQWADLIALDGLDLVKQYEETLKLLSEQDNLIGTIYTKAQNKIDKPVYLKKVITMIDEEQWLIMDGDVKGAIYESILEKNGQDKKSGAGQYFTPRPLIQAMVDCINPQMGETVCDPACGTGGFLLAAYDYMKVQSASKEKRDFLRDKALHGVDNTPLVVTLASMNLYLHGIGTDRSPIVCEDSLEKEPSTLVDVILANPPFGTRPAGSVDINRPDFYVETKNNQLNFLQHMMLMLKTG
;
A
#
# COMPACT_ATOMS: atom_id res chain seq x y z
N MET A 1 22.75 7.83 18.16
CA MET A 1 22.45 7.48 16.75
C MET A 1 22.93 6.04 16.59
N PHE A 2 22.06 5.09 16.84
CA PHE A 2 22.34 3.69 16.53
C PHE A 2 21.92 3.53 15.09
N GLY A 3 22.86 3.19 14.20
CA GLY A 3 22.57 2.92 12.80
C GLY A 3 21.63 1.72 12.73
N GLU A 4 20.42 1.93 12.24
CA GLU A 4 19.59 0.83 11.79
C GLU A 4 20.39 0.12 10.69
N GLU A 5 20.55 -1.19 10.81
CA GLU A 5 21.17 -1.98 9.77
C GLU A 5 20.35 -1.79 8.49
N SER A 6 21.04 -1.47 7.40
CA SER A 6 20.38 -1.30 6.10
C SER A 6 19.64 -2.59 5.75
N ALA A 7 18.35 -2.49 5.40
CA ALA A 7 17.57 -3.61 4.89
C ALA A 7 18.13 -4.17 3.56
N ILE A 8 19.06 -3.42 2.91
CA ILE A 8 19.72 -3.81 1.67
C ILE A 8 21.10 -4.35 2.01
N PRO A 9 21.43 -5.61 1.66
CA PRO A 9 22.71 -6.22 1.93
C PRO A 9 23.90 -5.46 1.30
N THR A 10 25.07 -5.60 1.91
CA THR A 10 26.33 -5.07 1.38
C THR A 10 26.58 -5.61 -0.02
N GLY A 11 27.01 -4.76 -0.95
CA GLY A 11 27.22 -5.09 -2.36
C GLY A 11 25.98 -4.89 -3.25
N TYR A 12 24.80 -4.59 -2.65
CA TYR A 12 23.56 -4.30 -3.35
C TYR A 12 22.97 -2.93 -2.96
N GLN A 13 23.75 -2.12 -2.28
CA GLN A 13 23.33 -0.80 -1.83
C GLN A 13 23.33 0.20 -3.00
N TRP A 14 22.70 1.35 -2.77
CA TRP A 14 22.61 2.41 -3.78
C TRP A 14 23.98 2.85 -4.30
N ALA A 15 24.97 2.97 -3.41
CA ALA A 15 26.35 3.31 -3.78
C ALA A 15 26.99 2.30 -4.74
N ASP A 16 26.66 1.02 -4.60
CA ASP A 16 27.16 -0.02 -5.49
C ASP A 16 26.57 0.08 -6.90
N LEU A 17 25.27 0.47 -7.00
CA LEU A 17 24.61 0.67 -8.30
C LEU A 17 25.12 1.91 -9.03
N ILE A 18 25.31 3.03 -8.35
CA ILE A 18 25.77 4.28 -9.01
C ILE A 18 27.20 4.18 -9.53
N ALA A 19 28.01 3.28 -8.97
CA ALA A 19 29.40 3.05 -9.40
C ALA A 19 29.51 2.27 -10.72
N LEU A 20 28.42 1.65 -11.19
CA LEU A 20 28.39 0.80 -12.36
C LEU A 20 27.82 1.50 -13.60
N ASP A 21 28.19 0.96 -14.77
CA ASP A 21 27.72 1.38 -16.07
C ASP A 21 27.42 0.19 -16.99
N GLY A 22 26.74 0.45 -18.10
CA GLY A 22 26.53 -0.54 -19.16
C GLY A 22 25.77 -1.79 -18.71
N LEU A 23 26.22 -2.95 -19.17
CA LEU A 23 25.59 -4.24 -18.86
C LEU A 23 25.80 -4.67 -17.40
N ASP A 24 26.89 -4.28 -16.78
CA ASP A 24 27.16 -4.62 -15.38
C ASP A 24 26.16 -3.90 -14.45
N LEU A 25 25.80 -2.66 -14.77
CA LEU A 25 24.74 -1.95 -14.05
C LEU A 25 23.39 -2.67 -14.18
N VAL A 26 23.01 -3.08 -15.39
CA VAL A 26 21.75 -3.80 -15.61
C VAL A 26 21.70 -5.08 -14.81
N LYS A 27 22.77 -5.88 -14.88
CA LYS A 27 22.88 -7.14 -14.16
C LYS A 27 22.75 -6.93 -12.65
N GLN A 28 23.52 -5.98 -12.09
CA GLN A 28 23.46 -5.66 -10.66
C GLN A 28 22.06 -5.19 -10.23
N TYR A 29 21.42 -4.35 -11.04
CA TYR A 29 20.07 -3.87 -10.76
C TYR A 29 19.04 -5.02 -10.73
N GLU A 30 19.10 -5.93 -11.69
CA GLU A 30 18.21 -7.10 -11.76
C GLU A 30 18.44 -8.07 -10.59
N GLU A 31 19.70 -8.32 -10.24
CA GLU A 31 20.07 -9.11 -9.05
C GLU A 31 19.58 -8.46 -7.76
N THR A 32 19.68 -7.14 -7.65
CA THR A 32 19.16 -6.38 -6.51
C THR A 32 17.63 -6.52 -6.39
N LEU A 33 16.88 -6.35 -7.49
CA LEU A 33 15.43 -6.52 -7.49
C LEU A 33 15.02 -7.93 -7.06
N LYS A 34 15.74 -8.94 -7.55
CA LYS A 34 15.51 -10.34 -7.18
C LYS A 34 15.74 -10.56 -5.68
N LEU A 35 16.88 -10.11 -5.16
CA LEU A 35 17.26 -10.25 -3.76
C LEU A 35 16.25 -9.57 -2.83
N LEU A 36 15.76 -8.37 -3.19
CA LEU A 36 14.76 -7.67 -2.42
C LEU A 36 13.41 -8.40 -2.45
N SER A 37 13.06 -9.04 -3.56
CA SER A 37 11.81 -9.81 -3.68
C SER A 37 11.80 -11.11 -2.87
N GLU A 38 12.96 -11.63 -2.50
CA GLU A 38 13.12 -12.88 -1.73
C GLU A 38 13.10 -12.66 -0.21
N GLN A 39 13.02 -11.41 0.27
CA GLN A 39 12.96 -11.11 1.69
C GLN A 39 11.58 -11.46 2.29
N ASP A 40 11.57 -12.06 3.48
CA ASP A 40 10.34 -12.40 4.22
C ASP A 40 9.93 -11.23 5.15
N ASN A 41 9.71 -10.07 4.55
CA ASN A 41 9.31 -8.84 5.27
C ASN A 41 8.55 -7.89 4.34
N LEU A 42 8.28 -6.66 4.82
CA LEU A 42 7.61 -5.61 4.05
C LEU A 42 8.34 -5.28 2.72
N ILE A 43 9.67 -5.29 2.72
CA ILE A 43 10.46 -5.05 1.49
C ILE A 43 10.18 -6.14 0.45
N GLY A 44 10.16 -7.42 0.85
CA GLY A 44 9.81 -8.52 -0.06
C GLY A 44 8.40 -8.38 -0.65
N THR A 45 7.45 -7.89 0.14
CA THR A 45 6.09 -7.59 -0.36
C THR A 45 6.12 -6.50 -1.41
N ILE A 46 6.84 -5.39 -1.17
CA ILE A 46 6.97 -4.26 -2.11
C ILE A 46 7.65 -4.69 -3.41
N TYR A 47 8.67 -5.53 -3.33
CA TYR A 47 9.43 -5.98 -4.50
C TYR A 47 8.93 -7.31 -5.10
N THR A 48 7.80 -7.84 -4.64
CA THR A 48 7.20 -9.06 -5.19
C THR A 48 7.03 -8.96 -6.71
N LYS A 49 7.66 -9.88 -7.46
CA LYS A 49 7.67 -9.90 -8.94
C LYS A 49 8.24 -8.63 -9.59
N ALA A 50 9.05 -7.85 -8.86
CA ALA A 50 9.74 -6.70 -9.43
C ALA A 50 10.64 -7.11 -10.59
N GLN A 51 10.61 -6.35 -11.68
CA GLN A 51 11.39 -6.60 -12.89
C GLN A 51 11.92 -5.29 -13.46
N ASN A 52 13.12 -5.33 -14.01
CA ASN A 52 13.62 -4.23 -14.81
C ASN A 52 12.73 -4.02 -16.05
N LYS A 53 12.24 -2.79 -16.23
CA LYS A 53 11.43 -2.37 -17.38
C LYS A 53 12.17 -1.40 -18.31
N ILE A 54 13.45 -1.14 -18.01
CA ILE A 54 14.28 -0.21 -18.78
C ILE A 54 15.20 -1.01 -19.68
N ASP A 55 14.85 -1.09 -20.98
CA ASP A 55 15.52 -1.95 -21.95
C ASP A 55 16.98 -1.57 -22.25
N LYS A 56 17.34 -0.27 -22.10
CA LYS A 56 18.66 0.24 -22.48
C LYS A 56 19.47 0.66 -21.28
N PRO A 57 20.70 0.14 -21.09
CA PRO A 57 21.58 0.51 -19.97
C PRO A 57 21.78 2.02 -19.81
N VAL A 58 21.88 2.76 -20.93
CA VAL A 58 22.04 4.22 -20.92
C VAL A 58 20.84 4.92 -20.26
N TYR A 59 19.62 4.43 -20.47
CA TYR A 59 18.43 5.00 -19.86
C TYR A 59 18.35 4.63 -18.38
N LEU A 60 18.72 3.40 -18.01
CA LEU A 60 18.80 3.01 -16.62
C LEU A 60 19.81 3.89 -15.85
N LYS A 61 21.02 4.07 -16.41
CA LYS A 61 22.03 4.96 -15.79
C LYS A 61 21.52 6.39 -15.65
N LYS A 62 20.86 6.92 -16.68
CA LYS A 62 20.29 8.27 -16.63
C LYS A 62 19.26 8.43 -15.51
N VAL A 63 18.36 7.46 -15.35
CA VAL A 63 17.35 7.48 -14.28
C VAL A 63 18.02 7.42 -12.90
N ILE A 64 18.99 6.52 -12.72
CA ILE A 64 19.75 6.38 -11.47
C ILE A 64 20.48 7.69 -11.14
N THR A 65 21.14 8.30 -12.13
CA THR A 65 21.84 9.59 -11.93
C THR A 65 20.88 10.69 -11.52
N MET A 66 19.72 10.82 -12.19
CA MET A 66 18.70 11.82 -11.83
C MET A 66 18.16 11.62 -10.40
N ILE A 67 18.01 10.37 -9.96
CA ILE A 67 17.60 10.05 -8.60
C ILE A 67 18.72 10.42 -7.60
N ASP A 68 19.97 10.12 -7.94
CA ASP A 68 21.14 10.37 -7.07
C ASP A 68 21.45 11.86 -6.88
N GLU A 69 21.10 12.70 -7.87
CA GLU A 69 21.23 14.16 -7.78
C GLU A 69 20.30 14.80 -6.73
N GLU A 70 19.24 14.07 -6.30
CA GLU A 70 18.31 14.56 -5.30
C GLU A 70 18.77 14.25 -3.86
N GLN A 71 18.50 15.17 -2.94
CA GLN A 71 18.96 15.07 -1.55
C GLN A 71 17.99 14.25 -0.67
N TRP A 72 17.74 13.01 -1.02
CA TRP A 72 16.78 12.12 -0.33
C TRP A 72 17.01 11.93 1.17
N LEU A 73 18.28 12.00 1.61
CA LEU A 73 18.64 11.80 3.02
C LEU A 73 18.25 12.99 3.92
N ILE A 74 18.09 14.18 3.33
CA ILE A 74 17.69 15.39 4.05
C ILE A 74 16.17 15.53 4.11
N MET A 75 15.46 14.91 3.16
CA MET A 75 14.00 14.89 3.16
C MET A 75 13.49 14.03 4.30
N ASP A 76 12.56 14.54 5.09
CA ASP A 76 11.84 13.72 6.07
C ASP A 76 10.88 12.72 5.40
N GLY A 77 10.33 11.79 6.18
CA GLY A 77 9.43 10.77 5.67
C GLY A 77 8.15 11.34 5.07
N ASP A 78 7.61 12.40 5.66
CA ASP A 78 6.37 13.02 5.18
C ASP A 78 6.55 13.64 3.78
N VAL A 79 7.72 14.23 3.49
CA VAL A 79 8.02 14.77 2.15
C VAL A 79 8.17 13.66 1.11
N LYS A 80 8.89 12.58 1.44
CA LYS A 80 9.02 11.41 0.53
C LYS A 80 7.68 10.78 0.20
N GLY A 81 6.85 10.61 1.22
CA GLY A 81 5.48 10.12 1.08
C GLY A 81 4.63 11.03 0.19
N ALA A 82 4.64 12.34 0.41
CA ALA A 82 3.90 13.31 -0.39
C ALA A 82 4.31 13.33 -1.87
N ILE A 83 5.61 13.17 -2.16
CA ILE A 83 6.11 13.02 -3.54
C ILE A 83 5.53 11.77 -4.17
N TYR A 84 5.59 10.63 -3.47
CA TYR A 84 5.06 9.36 -3.96
C TYR A 84 3.56 9.43 -4.25
N GLU A 85 2.78 10.00 -3.34
CA GLU A 85 1.35 10.19 -3.54
C GLU A 85 1.03 11.10 -4.74
N SER A 86 1.81 12.16 -4.97
CA SER A 86 1.68 12.99 -6.18
C SER A 86 1.88 12.19 -7.45
N ILE A 87 2.80 11.22 -7.45
CA ILE A 87 3.03 10.31 -8.58
C ILE A 87 1.82 9.38 -8.76
N LEU A 88 1.30 8.81 -7.67
CA LEU A 88 0.11 7.96 -7.72
C LEU A 88 -1.11 8.71 -8.25
N GLU A 89 -1.33 9.95 -7.77
CA GLU A 89 -2.44 10.79 -8.22
C GLU A 89 -2.35 11.12 -9.71
N LYS A 90 -1.19 11.55 -10.20
CA LYS A 90 -0.98 11.80 -11.64
C LYS A 90 -1.25 10.57 -12.49
N ASN A 91 -0.74 9.42 -12.08
CA ASN A 91 -0.98 8.15 -12.79
C ASN A 91 -2.44 7.71 -12.71
N GLY A 92 -3.12 7.98 -11.58
CA GLY A 92 -4.54 7.69 -11.38
C GLY A 92 -5.46 8.54 -12.25
N GLN A 93 -5.07 9.78 -12.58
CA GLN A 93 -5.83 10.66 -13.47
C GLN A 93 -5.66 10.30 -14.96
N ASP A 94 -4.62 9.53 -15.30
CA ASP A 94 -4.36 9.11 -16.69
C ASP A 94 -5.29 7.97 -17.08
N LYS A 95 -6.42 8.31 -17.74
CA LYS A 95 -7.47 7.37 -18.20
C LYS A 95 -6.93 6.23 -19.11
N LYS A 96 -5.74 6.39 -19.69
CA LYS A 96 -5.11 5.39 -20.56
C LYS A 96 -4.44 4.24 -19.81
N SER A 97 -4.08 4.43 -18.54
CA SER A 97 -3.36 3.42 -17.75
C SER A 97 -4.29 2.46 -16.98
N GLY A 98 -5.59 2.71 -16.95
CA GLY A 98 -6.55 1.94 -16.13
C GLY A 98 -6.39 2.16 -14.61
N ALA A 99 -5.38 2.93 -14.19
CA ALA A 99 -5.09 3.17 -12.78
C ALA A 99 -6.06 4.16 -12.11
N GLY A 100 -6.81 4.94 -12.88
CA GLY A 100 -7.74 5.96 -12.35
C GLY A 100 -8.91 5.41 -11.52
N GLN A 101 -9.21 4.12 -11.63
CA GLN A 101 -10.26 3.49 -10.82
C GLN A 101 -9.83 3.19 -9.37
N TYR A 102 -8.54 3.34 -9.05
CA TYR A 102 -7.99 3.02 -7.74
C TYR A 102 -7.74 4.25 -6.87
N PHE A 103 -8.09 5.44 -7.37
CA PHE A 103 -7.79 6.69 -6.69
C PHE A 103 -9.07 7.41 -6.24
N THR A 104 -9.22 7.60 -4.92
CA THR A 104 -10.28 8.40 -4.33
C THR A 104 -9.75 9.79 -4.02
N PRO A 105 -10.45 10.89 -4.39
CA PRO A 105 -10.00 12.25 -4.13
C PRO A 105 -9.74 12.52 -2.64
N ARG A 106 -8.57 13.05 -2.31
CA ARG A 106 -8.16 13.33 -0.92
C ARG A 106 -9.16 14.15 -0.10
N PRO A 107 -9.79 15.23 -0.64
CA PRO A 107 -10.78 15.97 0.14
C PRO A 107 -11.98 15.12 0.58
N LEU A 108 -12.39 14.16 -0.25
CA LEU A 108 -13.47 13.23 0.10
C LEU A 108 -13.01 12.25 1.20
N ILE A 109 -11.80 11.68 1.06
CA ILE A 109 -11.21 10.81 2.08
C ILE A 109 -11.16 11.54 3.43
N GLN A 110 -10.62 12.77 3.44
CA GLN A 110 -10.48 13.56 4.66
C GLN A 110 -11.84 13.84 5.31
N ALA A 111 -12.84 14.26 4.52
CA ALA A 111 -14.18 14.50 5.03
C ALA A 111 -14.81 13.23 5.66
N MET A 112 -14.59 12.06 5.08
CA MET A 112 -15.06 10.79 5.63
C MET A 112 -14.34 10.44 6.93
N VAL A 113 -13.03 10.60 6.99
CA VAL A 113 -12.22 10.37 8.21
C VAL A 113 -12.64 11.31 9.33
N ASP A 114 -12.83 12.60 9.03
CA ASP A 114 -13.29 13.61 10.01
C ASP A 114 -14.68 13.28 10.57
N CYS A 115 -15.59 12.77 9.72
CA CYS A 115 -16.94 12.37 10.17
C CYS A 115 -16.91 11.11 11.04
N ILE A 116 -16.08 10.13 10.71
CA ILE A 116 -15.97 8.87 11.46
C ILE A 116 -15.19 9.07 12.75
N ASN A 117 -14.19 9.97 12.74
CA ASN A 117 -13.40 10.33 13.92
C ASN A 117 -12.74 9.12 14.61
N PRO A 118 -11.90 8.32 13.88
CA PRO A 118 -11.26 7.14 14.45
C PRO A 118 -10.35 7.50 15.62
N GLN A 119 -10.37 6.67 16.69
CA GLN A 119 -9.67 6.95 17.93
C GLN A 119 -8.39 6.12 18.09
N MET A 120 -7.39 6.66 18.80
CA MET A 120 -6.16 5.94 19.13
C MET A 120 -6.43 4.65 19.90
N GLY A 121 -6.03 3.53 19.31
CA GLY A 121 -6.25 2.18 19.83
C GLY A 121 -7.34 1.41 19.11
N GLU A 122 -8.09 2.06 18.21
CA GLU A 122 -9.01 1.38 17.29
C GLU A 122 -8.27 0.77 16.10
N THR A 123 -8.87 -0.27 15.53
CA THR A 123 -8.44 -0.90 14.29
C THR A 123 -9.23 -0.35 13.12
N VAL A 124 -8.55 0.00 12.02
CA VAL A 124 -9.16 0.53 10.81
C VAL A 124 -8.89 -0.41 9.64
N CYS A 125 -9.93 -0.76 8.89
CA CYS A 125 -9.81 -1.59 7.70
C CYS A 125 -10.36 -0.90 6.44
N ASP A 126 -9.68 -1.15 5.32
CA ASP A 126 -10.20 -0.88 3.98
C ASP A 126 -10.16 -2.19 3.15
N PRO A 127 -11.30 -2.86 2.95
CA PRO A 127 -11.38 -4.13 2.23
C PRO A 127 -11.25 -3.99 0.70
N ALA A 128 -11.08 -2.77 0.18
CA ALA A 128 -10.83 -2.48 -1.23
C ALA A 128 -9.85 -1.30 -1.34
N CYS A 129 -8.68 -1.45 -0.70
CA CYS A 129 -7.86 -0.32 -0.27
C CYS A 129 -7.20 0.48 -1.41
N GLY A 130 -7.18 -0.04 -2.63
CA GLY A 130 -6.51 0.65 -3.71
C GLY A 130 -5.06 0.98 -3.33
N THR A 131 -4.66 2.23 -3.45
CA THR A 131 -3.32 2.71 -3.08
C THR A 131 -3.14 3.04 -1.59
N GLY A 132 -4.11 2.68 -0.75
CA GLY A 132 -4.05 2.86 0.71
C GLY A 132 -4.43 4.25 1.22
N GLY A 133 -5.08 5.07 0.39
CA GLY A 133 -5.40 6.46 0.72
C GLY A 133 -6.25 6.64 1.99
N PHE A 134 -7.26 5.79 2.21
CA PHE A 134 -8.08 5.83 3.44
C PHE A 134 -7.28 5.44 4.68
N LEU A 135 -6.42 4.42 4.57
CA LEU A 135 -5.59 3.96 5.67
C LEU A 135 -4.57 5.02 6.08
N LEU A 136 -3.96 5.69 5.08
CA LEU A 136 -3.03 6.77 5.34
C LEU A 136 -3.72 7.97 6.01
N ALA A 137 -4.88 8.40 5.52
CA ALA A 137 -5.63 9.50 6.11
C ALA A 137 -6.10 9.18 7.55
N ALA A 138 -6.53 7.93 7.81
CA ALA A 138 -6.85 7.48 9.15
C ALA A 138 -5.62 7.51 10.07
N TYR A 139 -4.47 7.04 9.59
CA TYR A 139 -3.20 7.12 10.31
C TYR A 139 -2.86 8.56 10.69
N ASP A 140 -2.87 9.47 9.71
CA ASP A 140 -2.55 10.89 9.92
C ASP A 140 -3.50 11.56 10.91
N TYR A 141 -4.80 11.22 10.85
CA TYR A 141 -5.80 11.69 11.77
C TYR A 141 -5.59 11.18 13.21
N MET A 142 -5.24 9.90 13.35
CA MET A 142 -5.04 9.28 14.67
C MET A 142 -3.69 9.66 15.29
N LYS A 143 -2.61 9.76 14.51
CA LYS A 143 -1.24 9.99 15.03
C LYS A 143 -1.07 11.29 15.80
N VAL A 144 -1.90 12.30 15.52
CA VAL A 144 -1.86 13.60 16.23
C VAL A 144 -2.60 13.60 17.55
N GLN A 145 -3.37 12.55 17.86
CA GLN A 145 -4.09 12.41 19.13
C GLN A 145 -3.12 12.06 20.24
N SER A 146 -3.42 12.55 21.46
CA SER A 146 -2.62 12.23 22.63
C SER A 146 -2.75 10.73 23.00
N ALA A 147 -1.62 10.03 23.05
CA ALA A 147 -1.61 8.60 23.30
C ALA A 147 -0.31 8.13 23.96
N SER A 148 -0.36 6.96 24.63
CA SER A 148 0.82 6.29 25.15
C SER A 148 1.72 5.77 24.03
N LYS A 149 2.95 5.40 24.35
CA LYS A 149 3.89 4.81 23.40
C LYS A 149 3.30 3.53 22.80
N GLU A 150 2.71 2.67 23.63
CA GLU A 150 2.12 1.39 23.21
C GLU A 150 1.01 1.59 22.17
N LYS A 151 0.16 2.62 22.34
CA LYS A 151 -0.88 2.95 21.37
C LYS A 151 -0.30 3.49 20.05
N ARG A 152 0.79 4.25 20.11
CA ARG A 152 1.48 4.71 18.90
C ARG A 152 2.15 3.57 18.14
N ASP A 153 2.81 2.67 18.85
CA ASP A 153 3.40 1.46 18.25
C ASP A 153 2.30 0.56 17.67
N PHE A 154 1.17 0.39 18.36
CA PHE A 154 0.01 -0.32 17.85
C PHE A 154 -0.55 0.31 16.56
N LEU A 155 -0.71 1.64 16.53
CA LEU A 155 -1.20 2.37 15.35
C LEU A 155 -0.26 2.13 14.15
N ARG A 156 1.04 2.21 14.36
CA ARG A 156 2.04 2.03 13.31
C ARG A 156 2.06 0.61 12.75
N ASP A 157 1.97 -0.40 13.61
CA ASP A 157 2.32 -1.77 13.23
C ASP A 157 1.12 -2.72 13.11
N LYS A 158 -0.04 -2.38 13.74
CA LYS A 158 -1.14 -3.35 13.92
C LYS A 158 -2.55 -2.81 13.70
N ALA A 159 -2.75 -1.49 13.76
CA ALA A 159 -4.11 -0.93 13.71
C ALA A 159 -4.71 -0.89 12.31
N LEU A 160 -3.87 -0.82 11.28
CA LEU A 160 -4.32 -0.61 9.90
C LEU A 160 -4.30 -1.92 9.13
N HIS A 161 -5.38 -2.18 8.38
CA HIS A 161 -5.54 -3.37 7.54
C HIS A 161 -6.11 -2.98 6.19
N GLY A 162 -5.46 -3.39 5.12
CA GLY A 162 -5.94 -3.17 3.77
C GLY A 162 -5.98 -4.47 2.97
N VAL A 163 -6.96 -4.60 2.10
CA VAL A 163 -7.07 -5.72 1.17
C VAL A 163 -7.30 -5.19 -0.24
N ASP A 164 -6.57 -5.72 -1.20
CA ASP A 164 -6.82 -5.50 -2.63
C ASP A 164 -6.50 -6.79 -3.40
N ASN A 165 -7.25 -7.09 -4.44
CA ASN A 165 -7.06 -8.30 -5.23
C ASN A 165 -6.05 -8.16 -6.37
N THR A 166 -5.51 -6.96 -6.57
CA THR A 166 -4.58 -6.65 -7.67
C THR A 166 -3.14 -6.55 -7.15
N PRO A 167 -2.25 -7.50 -7.49
CA PRO A 167 -0.88 -7.53 -6.95
C PRO A 167 -0.11 -6.21 -7.12
N LEU A 168 -0.24 -5.55 -8.28
CA LEU A 168 0.40 -4.25 -8.52
C LEU A 168 -0.12 -3.17 -7.54
N VAL A 169 -1.41 -3.15 -7.28
CA VAL A 169 -2.04 -2.18 -6.38
C VAL A 169 -1.58 -2.42 -4.94
N VAL A 170 -1.50 -3.68 -4.52
CA VAL A 170 -0.94 -4.08 -3.21
C VAL A 170 0.51 -3.59 -3.06
N THR A 171 1.34 -3.75 -4.09
CA THR A 171 2.71 -3.21 -4.10
C THR A 171 2.72 -1.69 -3.93
N LEU A 172 1.89 -0.98 -4.68
CA LEU A 172 1.78 0.49 -4.59
C LEU A 172 1.30 0.95 -3.22
N ALA A 173 0.29 0.29 -2.66
CA ALA A 173 -0.23 0.57 -1.32
C ALA A 173 0.81 0.30 -0.23
N SER A 174 1.48 -0.86 -0.29
CA SER A 174 2.54 -1.22 0.66
C SER A 174 3.69 -0.22 0.64
N MET A 175 4.11 0.21 -0.55
CA MET A 175 5.14 1.24 -0.70
C MET A 175 4.68 2.59 -0.15
N ASN A 176 3.42 2.97 -0.40
CA ASN A 176 2.84 4.21 0.11
C ASN A 176 2.88 4.24 1.64
N LEU A 177 2.37 3.20 2.30
CA LEU A 177 2.37 3.11 3.75
C LEU A 177 3.80 3.05 4.33
N TYR A 178 4.70 2.29 3.70
CA TYR A 178 6.11 2.22 4.10
C TYR A 178 6.80 3.59 4.12
N LEU A 179 6.59 4.41 3.09
CA LEU A 179 7.17 5.76 3.02
C LEU A 179 6.65 6.72 4.10
N HIS A 180 5.48 6.43 4.67
CA HIS A 180 4.91 7.14 5.82
C HIS A 180 5.25 6.48 7.18
N GLY A 181 6.16 5.50 7.17
CA GLY A 181 6.60 4.80 8.40
C GLY A 181 5.55 3.86 8.99
N ILE A 182 4.61 3.37 8.19
CA ILE A 182 3.55 2.43 8.61
C ILE A 182 3.94 1.01 8.21
N GLY A 183 3.88 0.08 9.18
CA GLY A 183 4.32 -1.31 9.01
C GLY A 183 5.85 -1.42 9.05
N THR A 184 6.39 -2.12 10.04
CA THR A 184 7.84 -2.31 10.16
C THR A 184 8.28 -3.67 9.60
N ASP A 185 7.70 -4.75 10.11
CA ASP A 185 8.09 -6.11 9.74
C ASP A 185 7.22 -6.70 8.63
N ARG A 186 5.93 -6.36 8.60
CA ARG A 186 4.96 -6.88 7.63
C ARG A 186 4.13 -5.78 7.01
N SER A 187 3.76 -5.97 5.75
CA SER A 187 2.80 -5.08 5.10
C SER A 187 1.44 -5.20 5.79
N PRO A 188 0.79 -4.06 6.14
CA PRO A 188 -0.60 -4.07 6.56
C PRO A 188 -1.57 -4.35 5.40
N ILE A 189 -1.07 -4.49 4.17
CA ILE A 189 -1.86 -4.74 2.97
C ILE A 189 -1.70 -6.20 2.55
N VAL A 190 -2.85 -6.85 2.28
CA VAL A 190 -2.92 -8.25 1.85
C VAL A 190 -3.47 -8.33 0.42
N CYS A 191 -2.89 -9.22 -0.40
CA CYS A 191 -3.32 -9.47 -1.77
C CYS A 191 -4.35 -10.62 -1.79
N GLU A 192 -5.63 -10.28 -1.61
CA GLU A 192 -6.74 -11.24 -1.59
C GLU A 192 -8.01 -10.61 -2.19
N ASP A 193 -8.98 -11.44 -2.55
CA ASP A 193 -10.33 -10.99 -2.86
C ASP A 193 -11.17 -10.99 -1.58
N SER A 194 -11.50 -9.81 -1.08
CA SER A 194 -12.28 -9.64 0.15
C SER A 194 -13.64 -10.34 0.15
N LEU A 195 -14.21 -10.56 -1.03
CA LEU A 195 -15.53 -11.21 -1.16
C LEU A 195 -15.46 -12.74 -1.25
N GLU A 196 -14.26 -13.31 -1.34
CA GLU A 196 -14.10 -14.76 -1.50
C GLU A 196 -14.35 -15.53 -0.21
N LYS A 197 -14.03 -14.95 0.94
CA LYS A 197 -14.08 -15.60 2.26
C LYS A 197 -14.82 -14.76 3.29
N GLU A 198 -15.30 -15.45 4.33
CA GLU A 198 -15.77 -14.77 5.55
C GLU A 198 -14.65 -13.99 6.22
N PRO A 199 -14.95 -12.85 6.88
CA PRO A 199 -13.94 -12.09 7.62
C PRO A 199 -13.33 -12.95 8.74
N SER A 200 -12.02 -13.02 8.80
CA SER A 200 -11.31 -13.73 9.87
C SER A 200 -11.04 -12.84 11.10
N THR A 201 -11.17 -11.53 10.96
CA THR A 201 -10.85 -10.55 12.00
C THR A 201 -11.92 -9.46 12.02
N LEU A 202 -12.37 -9.09 13.23
CA LEU A 202 -13.27 -7.97 13.42
C LEU A 202 -12.49 -6.69 13.68
N VAL A 203 -12.98 -5.57 13.13
CA VAL A 203 -12.36 -4.24 13.25
C VAL A 203 -13.32 -3.22 13.84
N ASP A 204 -12.77 -2.12 14.36
CA ASP A 204 -13.56 -1.06 14.98
C ASP A 204 -14.14 -0.11 13.93
N VAL A 205 -13.38 0.17 12.87
CA VAL A 205 -13.72 1.14 11.83
C VAL A 205 -13.46 0.56 10.45
N ILE A 206 -14.36 0.85 9.51
CA ILE A 206 -14.14 0.59 8.08
C ILE A 206 -14.27 1.91 7.31
N LEU A 207 -13.28 2.19 6.48
CA LEU A 207 -13.24 3.31 5.54
C LEU A 207 -12.91 2.75 4.16
N ALA A 208 -13.85 2.81 3.24
CA ALA A 208 -13.68 2.18 1.93
C ALA A 208 -14.46 2.89 0.81
N ASN A 209 -13.92 2.80 -0.39
CA ASN A 209 -14.62 3.10 -1.63
C ASN A 209 -14.53 1.87 -2.55
N PRO A 210 -15.39 0.85 -2.35
CA PRO A 210 -15.31 -0.41 -3.08
C PRO A 210 -15.67 -0.25 -4.56
N PRO A 211 -15.25 -1.20 -5.44
CA PRO A 211 -15.52 -1.13 -6.86
C PRO A 211 -17.02 -1.19 -7.16
N PHE A 212 -17.43 -0.39 -8.16
CA PHE A 212 -18.82 -0.28 -8.60
C PHE A 212 -19.19 -1.34 -9.64
N GLY A 213 -20.50 -1.58 -9.78
CA GLY A 213 -21.06 -2.44 -10.82
C GLY A 213 -21.10 -3.91 -10.46
N THR A 214 -20.93 -4.76 -11.45
CA THR A 214 -20.92 -6.22 -11.32
C THR A 214 -19.53 -6.77 -11.60
N ARG A 215 -19.24 -7.96 -11.07
CA ARG A 215 -17.99 -8.65 -11.37
C ARG A 215 -17.85 -8.88 -12.89
N PRO A 216 -16.60 -8.80 -13.41
CA PRO A 216 -16.33 -9.13 -14.81
C PRO A 216 -16.79 -10.55 -15.15
N ALA A 217 -17.17 -10.76 -16.40
CA ALA A 217 -17.52 -12.09 -16.89
C ALA A 217 -16.32 -13.06 -16.74
N GLY A 218 -16.57 -14.24 -16.21
CA GLY A 218 -15.52 -15.24 -15.92
C GLY A 218 -14.86 -15.12 -14.55
N SER A 219 -15.27 -14.16 -13.71
CA SER A 219 -14.88 -14.15 -12.30
C SER A 219 -15.53 -15.31 -11.55
N VAL A 220 -14.87 -15.79 -10.49
CA VAL A 220 -15.43 -16.80 -9.59
C VAL A 220 -16.71 -16.26 -8.96
N ASP A 221 -17.76 -17.08 -8.94
CA ASP A 221 -19.01 -16.71 -8.28
C ASP A 221 -18.79 -16.52 -6.78
N ILE A 222 -19.43 -15.52 -6.22
CA ILE A 222 -19.41 -15.28 -4.76
C ILE A 222 -20.31 -16.32 -4.11
N ASN A 223 -19.71 -17.30 -3.43
CA ASN A 223 -20.43 -18.28 -2.64
C ASN A 223 -20.24 -17.95 -1.15
N ARG A 224 -21.08 -17.04 -0.65
CA ARG A 224 -21.02 -16.50 0.72
C ARG A 224 -22.33 -16.81 1.45
N PRO A 225 -22.40 -17.97 2.15
CA PRO A 225 -23.62 -18.37 2.88
C PRO A 225 -23.95 -17.44 4.06
N ASP A 226 -22.98 -16.66 4.51
CA ASP A 226 -23.10 -15.65 5.56
C ASP A 226 -23.71 -14.32 5.06
N PHE A 227 -23.87 -14.13 3.75
CA PHE A 227 -24.53 -12.94 3.21
C PHE A 227 -26.04 -13.03 3.32
N TYR A 228 -26.70 -11.91 3.66
CA TYR A 228 -28.14 -11.82 3.80
C TYR A 228 -28.86 -11.86 2.44
N VAL A 229 -28.21 -11.34 1.39
CA VAL A 229 -28.79 -11.24 0.05
C VAL A 229 -27.81 -11.76 -0.97
N GLU A 230 -28.25 -12.73 -1.76
CA GLU A 230 -27.50 -13.19 -2.93
C GLU A 230 -27.64 -12.18 -4.06
N THR A 231 -26.53 -11.62 -4.53
CA THR A 231 -26.51 -10.60 -5.60
C THR A 231 -25.18 -10.61 -6.35
N LYS A 232 -25.22 -10.16 -7.62
CA LYS A 232 -24.02 -9.92 -8.44
C LYS A 232 -23.52 -8.46 -8.32
N ASN A 233 -24.18 -7.62 -7.55
CA ASN A 233 -23.80 -6.22 -7.38
C ASN A 233 -22.65 -6.11 -6.36
N ASN A 234 -21.51 -5.58 -6.80
CA ASN A 234 -20.33 -5.45 -5.96
C ASN A 234 -20.57 -4.58 -4.73
N GLN A 235 -21.25 -3.44 -4.88
CA GLN A 235 -21.47 -2.52 -3.76
C GLN A 235 -22.27 -3.19 -2.64
N LEU A 236 -23.33 -3.95 -2.99
CA LEU A 236 -24.12 -4.68 -2.00
C LEU A 236 -23.34 -5.80 -1.35
N ASN A 237 -22.48 -6.50 -2.10
CA ASN A 237 -21.63 -7.55 -1.54
C ASN A 237 -20.57 -6.97 -0.59
N PHE A 238 -19.92 -5.87 -0.97
CA PHE A 238 -19.00 -5.17 -0.08
C PHE A 238 -19.69 -4.62 1.17
N LEU A 239 -20.90 -4.06 1.03
CA LEU A 239 -21.67 -3.59 2.19
C LEU A 239 -21.94 -4.73 3.19
N GLN A 240 -22.39 -5.90 2.71
CA GLN A 240 -22.61 -7.07 3.57
C GLN A 240 -21.31 -7.53 4.22
N HIS A 241 -20.24 -7.61 3.45
CA HIS A 241 -18.90 -7.99 3.95
C HIS A 241 -18.43 -7.03 5.05
N MET A 242 -18.54 -5.72 4.84
CA MET A 242 -18.16 -4.71 5.82
C MET A 242 -19.02 -4.80 7.11
N MET A 243 -20.32 -5.07 6.98
CA MET A 243 -21.18 -5.28 8.15
C MET A 243 -20.75 -6.48 8.98
N LEU A 244 -20.25 -7.55 8.34
CA LEU A 244 -19.75 -8.75 9.01
C LEU A 244 -18.35 -8.57 9.60
N MET A 245 -17.58 -7.59 9.11
CA MET A 245 -16.25 -7.25 9.64
C MET A 245 -16.29 -6.36 10.87
N LEU A 246 -17.36 -5.62 11.09
CA LEU A 246 -17.43 -4.67 12.21
C LEU A 246 -17.68 -5.38 13.54
N LYS A 247 -16.97 -4.94 14.57
CA LYS A 247 -17.30 -5.32 15.95
C LYS A 247 -18.68 -4.80 16.31
N THR A 248 -19.42 -5.57 17.08
CA THR A 248 -20.67 -5.09 17.70
C THR A 248 -20.34 -4.05 18.76
N GLY A 249 -20.84 -2.83 18.58
CA GLY A 249 -20.67 -1.73 19.53
C GLY A 249 -21.62 -1.81 20.71
#